data_72fe238a07ed4ffa2b4db921e333a08d
#
_entry.id   72fe238a07ed4ffa2b4db921e333a08d
#
_cell.length_a   1.000
_cell.length_b   1.000
_cell.length_c   1.000
_cell.angle_alpha   90.00
_cell.angle_beta   90.00
_cell.angle_gamma   90.00
#
_symmetry.space_group_name_H-M   'P 1'
#
loop_
_entity.id
_entity.type
_entity.pdbx_description
1 polymer ?
#
loop_
_entity_poly.entity_id
_entity_poly.type
_entity_poly.pdbx_seq_one_letter_code
_entity_poly.pdbx_strand_id
1 'polypeptide(L)'
;MVRIEDNETAKHYDNRVKQAGILGKTRVFHIWLKKIHGLDIDGEDDAVEAIRTICDIDSRTELNGNKVAQQKFDKMLAEYEKWSEEDEPF
;
A
#
# COMPACT_ATOMS: atom_id res chain seq x y z
N MET A 1 -30.40 -7.80 -3.60
CA MET A 1 -29.38 -7.69 -3.77
C MET A 1 -28.48 -7.23 -2.82
N VAL A 2 -27.95 -8.03 -2.16
CA VAL A 2 -27.07 -7.79 -1.18
C VAL A 2 -25.93 -6.95 -1.51
N ARG A 3 -25.49 -6.98 -2.67
CA ARG A 3 -24.40 -6.27 -3.00
C ARG A 3 -24.49 -4.84 -2.84
N ILE A 4 -25.67 -4.30 -2.71
CA ILE A 4 -25.83 -2.92 -2.55
C ILE A 4 -25.21 -2.42 -1.30
N GLU A 5 -25.32 -3.16 -0.24
CA GLU A 5 -24.72 -2.75 0.98
C GLU A 5 -23.25 -2.76 0.91
N ASP A 6 -22.70 -3.72 0.22
CA ASP A 6 -21.29 -3.80 0.09
C ASP A 6 -20.81 -2.62 -0.70
N ASN A 7 -21.55 -2.20 -1.70
CA ASN A 7 -21.15 -1.08 -2.48
C ASN A 7 -21.15 0.20 -1.67
N GLU A 8 -22.10 0.34 -0.79
CA GLU A 8 -22.15 1.51 0.03
C GLU A 8 -20.96 1.56 0.97
N THR A 9 -20.61 0.44 1.52
CA THR A 9 -19.47 0.39 2.39
C THR A 9 -18.23 0.78 1.62
N ALA A 10 -18.12 0.31 0.41
CA ALA A 10 -16.97 0.61 -0.41
C ALA A 10 -16.87 2.08 -0.76
N LYS A 11 -17.98 2.79 -0.78
CA LYS A 11 -17.94 4.18 -1.09
C LYS A 11 -17.25 5.01 -0.03
N HIS A 12 -17.26 4.56 1.20
CA HIS A 12 -16.70 5.33 2.28
C HIS A 12 -15.18 5.19 2.36
N TYR A 13 -14.63 4.12 1.82
CA TYR A 13 -13.19 3.94 1.86
C TYR A 13 -12.68 3.46 0.53
N ASP A 14 -11.64 4.12 0.05
CA ASP A 14 -10.95 3.66 -1.14
C ASP A 14 -10.27 2.34 -0.80
N ASN A 15 -10.26 1.41 -1.73
CA ASN A 15 -9.64 0.12 -1.53
C ASN A 15 -8.16 0.24 -1.21
N ARG A 16 -7.53 1.33 -1.60
CA ARG A 16 -6.12 1.57 -1.33
C ARG A 16 -5.84 1.67 0.16
N VAL A 17 -6.79 2.19 0.94
CA VAL A 17 -6.62 2.27 2.39
C VAL A 17 -6.46 0.87 2.96
N LYS A 18 -7.30 -0.05 2.49
CA LYS A 18 -7.26 -1.42 2.94
C LYS A 18 -5.99 -2.11 2.46
N GLN A 19 -5.63 -1.89 1.20
CA GLN A 19 -4.44 -2.49 0.64
C GLN A 19 -3.18 -2.03 1.37
N ALA A 20 -3.12 -0.77 1.74
CA ALA A 20 -1.97 -0.26 2.48
C ALA A 20 -1.81 -0.99 3.81
N GLY A 21 -2.92 -1.28 4.47
CA GLY A 21 -2.88 -2.02 5.72
C GLY A 21 -2.38 -3.43 5.51
N ILE A 22 -2.80 -4.07 4.42
CA ILE A 22 -2.37 -5.43 4.12
C ILE A 22 -0.89 -5.43 3.78
N LEU A 23 -0.43 -4.47 2.98
CA LEU A 23 0.97 -4.40 2.61
C LEU A 23 1.86 -4.20 3.83
N GLY A 24 1.39 -3.44 4.80
CA GLY A 24 2.14 -3.23 6.02
C GLY A 24 2.44 -4.52 6.76
N LYS A 25 1.63 -5.54 6.55
CA LYS A 25 1.81 -6.84 7.19
C LYS A 25 2.45 -7.86 6.28
N THR A 26 2.72 -7.50 5.03
CA THR A 26 3.21 -8.43 4.04
C THR A 26 4.73 -8.50 4.04
N ARG A 27 5.28 -9.66 4.39
CA ARG A 27 6.71 -9.83 4.51
C ARG A 27 7.46 -9.54 3.23
N VAL A 28 6.94 -9.97 2.10
CA VAL A 28 7.60 -9.76 0.82
C VAL A 28 7.66 -8.27 0.50
N PHE A 29 6.63 -7.52 0.88
CA PHE A 29 6.64 -6.08 0.68
C PHE A 29 7.74 -5.43 1.54
N HIS A 30 7.96 -5.93 2.75
CA HIS A 30 9.03 -5.43 3.61
C HIS A 30 10.38 -5.64 2.93
N ILE A 31 10.57 -6.80 2.31
CA ILE A 31 11.82 -7.10 1.62
C ILE A 31 12.02 -6.14 0.45
N TRP A 32 10.94 -5.87 -0.28
CA TRP A 32 11.00 -4.95 -1.41
C TRP A 32 11.41 -3.55 -0.95
N LEU A 33 10.83 -3.08 0.15
CA LEU A 33 11.17 -1.78 0.69
C LEU A 33 12.64 -1.69 1.07
N LYS A 34 13.17 -2.75 1.65
CA LYS A 34 14.56 -2.77 2.03
C LYS A 34 15.47 -2.76 0.82
N LYS A 35 15.16 -3.58 -0.16
CA LYS A 35 16.02 -3.74 -1.31
C LYS A 35 15.93 -2.61 -2.31
N ILE A 36 14.75 -2.19 -2.62
CA ILE A 36 14.54 -1.21 -3.68
C ILE A 36 14.60 0.23 -3.16
N HIS A 37 14.04 0.45 -2.00
CA HIS A 37 14.02 1.80 -1.43
C HIS A 37 15.10 2.03 -0.38
N GLY A 38 15.84 0.99 -0.03
CA GLY A 38 16.91 1.12 0.94
C GLY A 38 16.46 1.51 2.33
N LEU A 39 15.25 1.15 2.70
CA LEU A 39 14.68 1.53 3.97
C LEU A 39 14.95 0.48 5.03
N ASP A 40 14.94 0.94 6.28
CA ASP A 40 15.21 0.07 7.40
C ASP A 40 13.88 -0.40 7.93
N ILE A 41 13.43 -1.55 7.55
CA ILE A 41 12.13 -2.08 7.92
C ILE A 41 12.26 -3.24 8.88
N ASP A 42 11.78 -3.04 10.10
CA ASP A 42 11.83 -4.09 11.10
C ASP A 42 10.48 -4.74 11.32
N GLY A 43 9.42 -4.13 10.92
CA GLY A 43 8.10 -4.70 11.14
C GLY A 43 7.02 -3.87 10.49
N GLU A 44 5.79 -4.14 10.90
CA GLU A 44 4.63 -3.49 10.28
C GLU A 44 4.65 -1.98 10.41
N ASP A 45 5.04 -1.47 11.57
CA ASP A 45 5.04 -0.03 11.78
C ASP A 45 5.98 0.69 10.81
N ASP A 46 7.14 0.11 10.59
CA ASP A 46 8.11 0.70 9.68
C ASP A 46 7.59 0.65 8.24
N ALA A 47 6.93 -0.44 7.88
CA ALA A 47 6.39 -0.56 6.53
C ALA A 47 5.25 0.43 6.30
N VAL A 48 4.41 0.63 7.30
CA VAL A 48 3.32 1.59 7.20
C VAL A 48 3.89 3.00 7.05
N GLU A 49 4.93 3.30 7.81
CA GLU A 49 5.55 4.60 7.71
C GLU A 49 6.21 4.79 6.35
N ALA A 50 6.78 3.75 5.79
CA ALA A 50 7.36 3.82 4.46
C ALA A 50 6.30 4.16 3.42
N ILE A 51 5.12 3.55 3.54
CA ILE A 51 4.02 3.84 2.63
C ILE A 51 3.62 5.31 2.74
N ARG A 52 3.54 5.83 3.96
CA ARG A 52 3.19 7.23 4.16
C ARG A 52 4.21 8.14 3.51
N THR A 53 5.47 7.80 3.64
CA THR A 53 6.54 8.60 3.06
C THR A 53 6.50 8.56 1.54
N ILE A 54 6.33 7.38 0.97
CA ILE A 54 6.29 7.22 -0.48
C ILE A 54 5.09 7.95 -1.07
N CYS A 55 3.96 7.89 -0.40
CA CYS A 55 2.75 8.53 -0.88
C CYS A 55 2.62 9.98 -0.44
N ASP A 56 3.54 10.43 0.43
CA ASP A 56 3.55 11.80 0.93
C ASP A 56 2.26 12.12 1.68
N ILE A 57 1.91 11.28 2.62
CA ILE A 57 0.71 11.45 3.43
C ILE A 57 1.06 11.24 4.90
N ASP A 58 0.22 11.76 5.79
CA ASP A 58 0.41 11.61 7.22
C ASP A 58 -0.34 10.39 7.76
N SER A 59 -1.37 9.96 7.05
CA SER A 59 -2.16 8.84 7.48
C SER A 59 -2.66 8.10 6.26
N ARG A 60 -2.71 6.78 6.31
CA ARG A 60 -3.16 6.02 5.15
C ARG A 60 -4.60 6.32 4.77
N THR A 61 -5.39 6.86 5.69
CA THR A 61 -6.76 7.23 5.37
C THR A 61 -6.82 8.37 4.36
N GLU A 62 -5.72 9.10 4.17
CA GLU A 62 -5.69 10.14 3.16
C GLU A 62 -5.80 9.55 1.77
N LEU A 63 -5.51 8.27 1.61
CA LEU A 63 -5.68 7.61 0.32
C LEU A 63 -7.14 7.58 -0.10
N ASN A 64 -8.04 7.83 0.84
CA ASN A 64 -9.45 7.80 0.55
C ASN A 64 -9.96 9.01 -0.24
N GLY A 65 -9.18 9.98 -0.53
CA GLY A 65 -9.65 11.13 -1.28
C GLY A 65 -8.55 11.96 -1.91
N ASN A 66 -7.32 11.69 -1.56
CA ASN A 66 -6.20 12.45 -2.06
C ASN A 66 -5.71 11.83 -3.36
N LYS A 67 -6.06 12.44 -4.48
CA LYS A 67 -5.73 11.87 -5.78
C LYS A 67 -4.25 11.77 -6.06
N VAL A 68 -3.48 12.71 -5.59
CA VAL A 68 -2.03 12.66 -5.78
C VAL A 68 -1.45 11.49 -5.01
N ALA A 69 -1.92 11.29 -3.78
CA ALA A 69 -1.46 10.17 -2.99
C ALA A 69 -1.88 8.84 -3.62
N GLN A 70 -3.07 8.81 -4.19
CA GLN A 70 -3.55 7.61 -4.86
C GLN A 70 -2.67 7.25 -6.04
N GLN A 71 -2.23 8.24 -6.81
CA GLN A 71 -1.36 8.00 -7.94
C GLN A 71 0.00 7.48 -7.48
N LYS A 72 0.51 8.04 -6.39
CA LYS A 72 1.79 7.59 -5.86
C LYS A 72 1.69 6.17 -5.32
N PHE A 73 0.57 5.87 -4.69
CA PHE A 73 0.33 4.54 -4.17
C PHE A 73 0.22 3.52 -5.31
N ASP A 74 -0.50 3.88 -6.36
CA ASP A 74 -0.68 2.98 -7.51
C ASP A 74 0.66 2.70 -8.19
N LYS A 75 1.50 3.71 -8.28
CA LYS A 75 2.81 3.54 -8.89
C LYS A 75 3.67 2.64 -8.02
N MET A 76 3.65 2.85 -6.71
CA MET A 76 4.40 2.03 -5.78
C MET A 76 3.95 0.58 -5.88
N LEU A 77 2.64 0.35 -5.89
CA LEU A 77 2.10 -0.99 -5.93
C LEU A 77 2.46 -1.68 -7.24
N ALA A 78 2.39 -0.96 -8.35
CA ALA A 78 2.73 -1.54 -9.64
C ALA A 78 4.20 -1.94 -9.69
N GLU A 79 5.08 -1.12 -9.13
CA GLU A 79 6.51 -1.42 -9.10
C GLU A 79 6.79 -2.63 -8.22
N TYR A 80 6.10 -2.69 -7.09
CA TYR A 80 6.25 -3.81 -6.18
C TYR A 80 5.77 -5.11 -6.83
N GLU A 81 4.61 -5.07 -7.49
CA GLU A 81 4.05 -6.27 -8.11
C GLU A 81 4.94 -6.75 -9.25
N LYS A 82 5.48 -5.82 -10.01
CA LYS A 82 6.36 -6.19 -11.10
C LYS A 82 7.63 -6.84 -10.58
N TRP A 83 8.20 -6.26 -9.52
CA TRP A 83 9.39 -6.82 -8.90
C TRP A 83 9.12 -8.21 -8.35
N SER A 84 7.98 -8.37 -7.73
CA SER A 84 7.61 -9.64 -7.12
C SER A 84 7.44 -10.74 -8.15
N GLU A 85 6.96 -10.39 -9.33
CA GLU A 85 6.79 -11.36 -10.40
C GLU A 85 8.08 -11.72 -11.08
N GLU A 86 8.91 -10.71 -11.34
CA GLU A 86 10.14 -10.94 -12.06
C GLU A 86 11.25 -11.51 -11.22
N ASP A 87 11.33 -11.02 -9.99
CA ASP A 87 12.44 -11.38 -9.15
C ASP A 87 11.98 -12.27 -8.04
N GLU A 88 11.25 -13.27 -8.34
CA GLU A 88 10.70 -14.15 -7.39
C GLU A 88 11.58 -14.47 -6.27
N PRO A 89 11.27 -14.12 -5.09
CA PRO A 89 12.16 -14.35 -3.97
C PRO A 89 12.24 -15.80 -3.52
N PHE A 90 11.46 -16.63 -4.06
CA PHE A 90 11.55 -18.02 -3.65
C PHE A 90 11.92 -18.91 -4.76
#